data_4f8873c33ae18cee6ad65b467abba3d5
#
_entry.id   4f8873c33ae18cee6ad65b467abba3d5
#
_cell.length_a   1.000
_cell.length_b   1.000
_cell.length_c   1.000
_cell.angle_alpha   90.00
_cell.angle_beta   90.00
_cell.angle_gamma   90.00
#
_symmetry.space_group_name_H-M   'P 1'
#
loop_
_entity.id
_entity.type
_entity.pdbx_description
1 polymer ?
#
loop_
_entity_poly.entity_id
_entity_poly.type
_entity_poly.pdbx_seq_one_letter_code
_entity_poly.pdbx_strand_id
1 'polypeptide(L)'
;ESQRQLSVLSKYQTWNPYLAKRKLSRETAQKFNLRYDPKYRQVIFPYYNEKGQLITLLKRSIDTKTFFIETGITKPVYGINKIFQDNIRTCVLTEGLFDCLLANQYGMPTIATLGNPSIEQFELINKSPISTIYLMFDNDNAGRSFNEKAHKYLSKRLFIIDVNIIGKKDIGELSYDEFWKFINIAKETF
;
A
#
# COMPACT_ATOMS: atom_id res chain seq x y z
N GLU A 1 -11.28 14.67 10.63
CA GLU A 1 -11.15 13.37 11.35
C GLU A 1 -12.08 13.39 12.55
N SER A 2 -12.87 12.33 12.76
CA SER A 2 -13.77 12.29 13.91
C SER A 2 -12.96 12.25 15.22
N GLN A 3 -13.44 12.92 16.29
CA GLN A 3 -12.81 12.90 17.63
C GLN A 3 -12.53 11.46 18.11
N ARG A 4 -13.35 10.49 17.73
CA ARG A 4 -13.18 9.08 18.04
C ARG A 4 -11.93 8.48 17.36
N GLN A 5 -11.61 8.87 16.13
CA GLN A 5 -10.41 8.38 15.40
C GLN A 5 -9.14 8.91 16.07
N LEU A 6 -9.13 10.18 16.45
CA LEU A 6 -8.01 10.80 17.19
C LEU A 6 -7.77 10.11 18.53
N SER A 7 -8.84 9.79 19.28
CA SER A 7 -8.73 9.14 20.58
C SER A 7 -8.13 7.72 20.50
N VAL A 8 -8.44 6.96 19.44
CA VAL A 8 -7.91 5.61 19.25
C VAL A 8 -6.40 5.63 18.96
N LEU A 9 -5.93 6.60 18.19
CA LEU A 9 -4.52 6.70 17.80
C LEU A 9 -3.65 7.42 18.83
N SER A 10 -4.22 8.25 19.69
CA SER A 10 -3.48 9.09 20.67
C SER A 10 -2.69 8.28 21.70
N LYS A 11 -3.09 7.04 21.98
CA LYS A 11 -2.42 6.14 22.92
C LYS A 11 -1.10 5.55 22.40
N TYR A 12 -0.81 5.71 21.11
CA TYR A 12 0.38 5.18 20.47
C TYR A 12 1.39 6.28 20.15
N GLN A 13 2.68 5.93 20.12
CA GLN A 13 3.73 6.84 19.71
C GLN A 13 3.63 7.17 18.21
N THR A 14 3.95 8.42 17.85
CA THR A 14 3.87 8.90 16.46
C THR A 14 5.05 8.47 15.59
N TRP A 15 6.11 7.95 16.19
CA TRP A 15 7.33 7.57 15.49
C TRP A 15 8.10 6.45 16.21
N ASN A 16 8.81 5.65 15.40
CA ASN A 16 9.81 4.70 15.87
C ASN A 16 10.97 4.63 14.84
N PRO A 17 12.25 4.54 15.28
CA PRO A 17 13.42 4.44 14.39
C PRO A 17 13.36 3.28 13.39
N TYR A 18 12.59 2.24 13.67
CA TYR A 18 12.34 1.15 12.72
C TYR A 18 11.76 1.65 11.38
N LEU A 19 10.94 2.69 11.38
CA LEU A 19 10.41 3.29 10.16
C LEU A 19 11.53 3.87 9.29
N ALA A 20 12.53 4.52 9.90
CA ALA A 20 13.71 4.99 9.16
C ALA A 20 14.54 3.84 8.57
N LYS A 21 14.68 2.71 9.29
CA LYS A 21 15.30 1.49 8.73
C LYS A 21 14.54 0.94 7.53
N ARG A 22 13.23 1.21 7.45
CA ARG A 22 12.37 0.90 6.30
C ARG A 22 12.34 2.03 5.26
N LYS A 23 13.29 2.97 5.32
CA LYS A 23 13.44 4.14 4.42
C LYS A 23 12.27 5.13 4.47
N LEU A 24 11.38 5.05 5.46
CA LEU A 24 10.26 5.96 5.60
C LEU A 24 10.65 7.22 6.36
N SER A 25 10.22 8.37 5.86
CA SER A 25 10.37 9.67 6.49
C SER A 25 9.30 9.90 7.57
N ARG A 26 9.58 10.85 8.49
CA ARG A 26 8.58 11.32 9.47
C ARG A 26 7.36 11.92 8.79
N GLU A 27 7.56 12.64 7.70
CA GLU A 27 6.48 13.23 6.91
C GLU A 27 5.54 12.16 6.33
N THR A 28 6.10 11.09 5.74
CA THR A 28 5.30 9.96 5.25
C THR A 28 4.56 9.26 6.39
N ALA A 29 5.22 9.02 7.51
CA ALA A 29 4.57 8.42 8.68
C ALA A 29 3.41 9.28 9.18
N GLN A 30 3.55 10.60 9.22
CA GLN A 30 2.51 11.54 9.61
C GLN A 30 1.36 11.56 8.60
N LYS A 31 1.67 11.62 7.30
CA LYS A 31 0.67 11.63 6.20
C LYS A 31 -0.24 10.40 6.21
N PHE A 32 0.30 9.25 6.63
CA PHE A 32 -0.44 7.99 6.73
C PHE A 32 -0.90 7.66 8.16
N ASN A 33 -0.74 8.59 9.10
CA ASN A 33 -1.10 8.42 10.51
C ASN A 33 -0.46 7.18 11.15
N LEU A 34 0.74 6.78 10.72
CA LEU A 34 1.43 5.64 11.29
C LEU A 34 1.67 5.85 12.78
N ARG A 35 1.62 4.79 13.55
CA ARG A 35 1.87 4.79 14.99
C ARG A 35 2.78 3.61 15.38
N TYR A 36 3.26 3.67 16.60
CA TYR A 36 4.05 2.60 17.18
C TYR A 36 3.53 2.26 18.58
N ASP A 37 3.34 0.96 18.82
CA ASP A 37 3.00 0.41 20.12
C ASP A 37 4.27 -0.10 20.80
N PRO A 38 4.82 0.59 21.84
CA PRO A 38 6.03 0.16 22.51
C PRO A 38 5.80 -1.10 23.37
N LYS A 39 4.58 -1.34 23.84
CA LYS A 39 4.24 -2.51 24.66
C LYS A 39 4.36 -3.80 23.87
N TYR A 40 3.85 -3.82 22.66
CA TYR A 40 3.85 -5.00 21.78
C TYR A 40 4.93 -4.94 20.69
N ARG A 41 5.73 -3.86 20.65
CA ARG A 41 6.79 -3.62 19.66
C ARG A 41 6.27 -3.76 18.22
N GLN A 42 5.19 -3.05 17.93
CA GLN A 42 4.47 -3.14 16.65
C GLN A 42 4.31 -1.76 16.01
N VAL A 43 4.53 -1.69 14.69
CA VAL A 43 4.07 -0.56 13.88
C VAL A 43 2.58 -0.73 13.63
N ILE A 44 1.84 0.36 13.79
CA ILE A 44 0.40 0.45 13.60
C ILE A 44 0.14 1.21 12.31
N PHE A 45 -0.65 0.59 11.43
CA PHE A 45 -1.09 1.17 10.16
C PHE A 45 -2.60 1.32 10.21
N PRO A 46 -3.13 2.54 10.42
CA PRO A 46 -4.57 2.76 10.39
C PRO A 46 -5.12 2.45 8.99
N TYR A 47 -6.15 1.63 8.92
CA TYR A 47 -6.86 1.36 7.67
C TYR A 47 -8.17 2.16 7.62
N TYR A 48 -8.30 2.94 6.57
CA TYR A 48 -9.48 3.72 6.26
C TYR A 48 -10.18 3.16 5.02
N ASN A 49 -11.51 3.05 5.07
CA ASN A 49 -12.30 2.65 3.90
C ASN A 49 -12.37 3.78 2.85
N GLU A 50 -13.05 3.54 1.73
CA GLU A 50 -13.24 4.49 0.62
C GLU A 50 -13.93 5.80 1.05
N LYS A 51 -14.65 5.80 2.18
CA LYS A 51 -15.31 6.99 2.77
C LYS A 51 -14.41 7.75 3.75
N GLY A 52 -13.17 7.29 3.96
CA GLY A 52 -12.24 7.87 4.94
C GLY A 52 -12.56 7.55 6.41
N GLN A 53 -13.38 6.53 6.67
CA GLN A 53 -13.68 6.06 8.02
C GLN A 53 -12.61 5.07 8.49
N LEU A 54 -12.09 5.25 9.69
CA LEU A 54 -11.17 4.30 10.32
C LEU A 54 -11.92 2.99 10.63
N ILE A 55 -11.50 1.91 9.97
CA ILE A 55 -12.12 0.58 10.12
C ILE A 55 -11.36 -0.27 11.13
N THR A 56 -10.04 -0.36 11.00
CA THR A 56 -9.21 -1.18 11.87
C THR A 56 -7.76 -0.67 11.93
N LEU A 57 -7.00 -1.21 12.86
CA LEU A 57 -5.57 -0.98 13.00
C LEU A 57 -4.82 -2.24 12.55
N LEU A 58 -4.17 -2.16 11.42
CA LEU A 58 -3.25 -3.20 10.97
C LEU A 58 -1.97 -3.08 11.81
N LYS A 59 -1.42 -4.21 12.27
CA LYS A 59 -0.27 -4.20 13.16
C LYS A 59 0.83 -5.10 12.62
N ARG A 60 2.07 -4.66 12.72
CA ARG A 60 3.21 -5.46 12.30
C ARG A 60 4.32 -5.41 13.35
N SER A 61 4.78 -6.59 13.76
CA SER A 61 5.94 -6.70 14.65
C SER A 61 7.20 -6.11 13.99
N ILE A 62 8.01 -5.41 14.78
CA ILE A 62 9.34 -4.96 14.34
C ILE A 62 10.41 -6.04 14.51
N ASP A 63 10.14 -7.07 15.30
CA ASP A 63 11.06 -8.17 15.61
C ASP A 63 10.89 -9.37 14.68
N THR A 64 9.71 -9.52 14.10
CA THR A 64 9.37 -10.61 13.18
C THR A 64 8.65 -10.06 11.94
N LYS A 65 8.36 -10.95 10.98
CA LYS A 65 7.52 -10.59 9.82
C LYS A 65 6.02 -10.73 10.12
N THR A 66 5.64 -10.99 11.37
CA THR A 66 4.25 -11.24 11.74
C THR A 66 3.40 -10.00 11.55
N PHE A 67 2.29 -10.19 10.89
CA PHE A 67 1.29 -9.18 10.59
C PHE A 67 -0.06 -9.58 11.18
N PHE A 68 -0.76 -8.63 11.79
CA PHE A 68 -2.02 -8.86 12.48
C PHE A 68 -3.12 -8.00 11.87
N ILE A 69 -4.23 -8.65 11.52
CA ILE A 69 -5.50 -8.02 11.15
C ILE A 69 -6.55 -8.51 12.14
N GLU A 70 -7.44 -7.65 12.55
CA GLU A 70 -8.56 -8.01 13.42
C GLU A 70 -9.47 -9.03 12.72
N THR A 71 -9.91 -10.04 13.48
CA THR A 71 -10.79 -11.10 12.96
C THR A 71 -12.13 -10.53 12.51
N GLY A 72 -12.65 -11.00 11.39
CA GLY A 72 -13.94 -10.57 10.83
C GLY A 72 -13.87 -9.30 9.96
N ILE A 73 -12.70 -8.71 9.80
CA ILE A 73 -12.51 -7.58 8.86
C ILE A 73 -12.27 -8.13 7.45
N THR A 74 -13.02 -7.63 6.48
CA THR A 74 -12.74 -7.87 5.05
C THR A 74 -11.34 -7.37 4.72
N LYS A 75 -10.59 -8.17 3.96
CA LYS A 75 -9.21 -7.87 3.63
C LYS A 75 -9.06 -6.48 3.00
N PRO A 76 -8.29 -5.58 3.60
CA PRO A 76 -8.19 -4.19 3.17
C PRO A 76 -7.48 -4.02 1.82
N VAL A 77 -7.85 -2.95 1.09
CA VAL A 77 -6.96 -2.33 0.11
C VAL A 77 -6.34 -1.11 0.78
N TYR A 78 -5.11 -1.23 1.24
CA TYR A 78 -4.45 -0.15 1.97
C TYR A 78 -4.21 1.06 1.07
N GLY A 79 -4.52 2.26 1.56
CA GLY A 79 -4.39 3.51 0.80
C GLY A 79 -5.60 3.86 -0.07
N ILE A 80 -6.62 3.01 -0.16
CA ILE A 80 -7.79 3.21 -1.04
C ILE A 80 -8.57 4.50 -0.72
N ASN A 81 -8.62 4.90 0.54
CA ASN A 81 -9.28 6.14 0.95
C ASN A 81 -8.73 7.38 0.24
N LYS A 82 -7.41 7.46 0.05
CA LYS A 82 -6.76 8.57 -0.66
C LYS A 82 -7.11 8.59 -2.14
N ILE A 83 -7.26 7.42 -2.75
CA ILE A 83 -7.71 7.28 -4.14
C ILE A 83 -9.09 7.93 -4.34
N PHE A 84 -10.03 7.63 -3.45
CA PHE A 84 -11.38 8.19 -3.53
C PHE A 84 -11.43 9.67 -3.14
N GLN A 85 -10.76 10.07 -2.05
CA GLN A 85 -10.77 11.44 -1.54
C GLN A 85 -10.17 12.44 -2.54
N ASP A 86 -9.06 12.06 -3.18
CA ASP A 86 -8.31 12.93 -4.09
C ASP A 86 -8.67 12.68 -5.57
N ASN A 87 -9.67 11.84 -5.87
CA ASN A 87 -10.10 11.44 -7.22
C ASN A 87 -8.93 10.98 -8.10
N ILE A 88 -8.05 10.15 -7.56
CA ILE A 88 -6.82 9.71 -8.23
C ILE A 88 -7.15 8.74 -9.37
N ARG A 89 -6.66 9.06 -10.57
CA ARG A 89 -6.92 8.29 -11.80
C ARG A 89 -5.80 7.31 -12.15
N THR A 90 -4.60 7.56 -11.66
CA THR A 90 -3.42 6.75 -11.94
C THR A 90 -2.71 6.40 -10.64
N CYS A 91 -2.46 5.11 -10.41
CA CYS A 91 -1.76 4.65 -9.21
C CYS A 91 -0.96 3.38 -9.48
N VAL A 92 -0.12 3.02 -8.53
CA VAL A 92 0.55 1.71 -8.44
C VAL A 92 -0.28 0.77 -7.56
N LEU A 93 -0.33 -0.50 -7.91
CA LEU A 93 -0.79 -1.60 -7.07
C LEU A 93 0.40 -2.48 -6.70
N THR A 94 0.61 -2.67 -5.40
CA THR A 94 1.67 -3.52 -4.86
C THR A 94 1.14 -4.49 -3.80
N GLU A 95 2.01 -5.36 -3.31
CA GLU A 95 1.65 -6.37 -2.31
C GLU A 95 1.75 -5.84 -0.88
N GLY A 96 2.87 -5.18 -0.55
CA GLY A 96 3.28 -4.90 0.82
C GLY A 96 2.93 -3.50 1.31
N LEU A 97 2.72 -3.36 2.64
CA LEU A 97 2.48 -2.07 3.28
C LEU A 97 3.66 -1.10 3.12
N PHE A 98 4.89 -1.60 3.36
CA PHE A 98 6.07 -0.75 3.28
C PHE A 98 6.38 -0.32 1.85
N ASP A 99 6.16 -1.19 0.87
CA ASP A 99 6.29 -0.86 -0.54
C ASP A 99 5.29 0.20 -0.97
N CYS A 100 4.04 0.06 -0.52
CA CYS A 100 2.99 1.06 -0.72
C CYS A 100 3.38 2.43 -0.15
N LEU A 101 3.86 2.46 1.10
CA LEU A 101 4.27 3.70 1.75
C LEU A 101 5.49 4.34 1.08
N LEU A 102 6.48 3.52 0.69
CA LEU A 102 7.69 4.01 0.05
C LEU A 102 7.40 4.57 -1.36
N ALA A 103 6.58 3.91 -2.15
CA ALA A 103 6.16 4.42 -3.46
C ALA A 103 5.36 5.73 -3.33
N ASN A 104 4.46 5.83 -2.35
CA ASN A 104 3.78 7.08 -2.02
C ASN A 104 4.77 8.18 -1.59
N GLN A 105 5.82 7.86 -0.82
CA GLN A 105 6.89 8.78 -0.45
C GLN A 105 7.67 9.27 -1.68
N TYR A 106 7.84 8.41 -2.67
CA TYR A 106 8.47 8.75 -3.95
C TYR A 106 7.58 9.59 -4.87
N GLY A 107 6.34 9.88 -4.46
CA GLY A 107 5.42 10.76 -5.16
C GLY A 107 4.44 10.06 -6.09
N MET A 108 4.42 8.74 -6.13
CA MET A 108 3.45 7.97 -6.94
C MET A 108 2.32 7.43 -6.05
N PRO A 109 1.05 7.83 -6.27
CA PRO A 109 -0.07 7.26 -5.53
C PRO A 109 -0.05 5.73 -5.62
N THR A 110 -0.13 5.07 -4.49
CA THR A 110 0.02 3.61 -4.43
C THR A 110 -0.94 3.01 -3.41
N ILE A 111 -1.51 1.86 -3.76
CA ILE A 111 -2.36 1.03 -2.91
C ILE A 111 -1.76 -0.38 -2.77
N ALA A 112 -2.11 -1.09 -1.69
CA ALA A 112 -1.60 -2.44 -1.44
C ALA A 112 -2.68 -3.44 -1.10
N THR A 113 -2.49 -4.69 -1.57
CA THR A 113 -3.40 -5.82 -1.33
C THR A 113 -3.10 -6.62 -0.06
N LEU A 114 -1.97 -6.38 0.58
CA LEU A 114 -1.53 -7.08 1.78
C LEU A 114 -1.36 -8.60 1.57
N GLY A 115 -0.54 -8.96 0.61
CA GLY A 115 -0.32 -10.33 0.15
C GLY A 115 -1.32 -10.73 -0.95
N ASN A 116 -1.62 -12.03 -1.06
CA ASN A 116 -2.46 -12.59 -2.12
C ASN A 116 -3.80 -11.83 -2.29
N PRO A 117 -4.05 -11.19 -3.45
CA PRO A 117 -5.26 -10.40 -3.67
C PRO A 117 -6.54 -11.24 -3.60
N SER A 118 -7.60 -10.69 -3.03
CA SER A 118 -8.95 -11.26 -3.04
C SER A 118 -9.82 -10.64 -4.14
N ILE A 119 -10.92 -11.31 -4.47
CA ILE A 119 -11.89 -10.81 -5.47
C ILE A 119 -12.53 -9.50 -4.99
N GLU A 120 -12.87 -9.42 -3.71
CA GLU A 120 -13.49 -8.23 -3.10
C GLU A 120 -12.56 -7.02 -3.16
N GLN A 121 -11.25 -7.22 -3.03
CA GLN A 121 -10.27 -6.14 -3.23
C GLN A 121 -10.28 -5.63 -4.67
N PHE A 122 -10.31 -6.51 -5.67
CA PHE A 122 -10.43 -6.09 -7.07
C PHE A 122 -11.75 -5.42 -7.39
N GLU A 123 -12.85 -5.87 -6.79
CA GLU A 123 -14.16 -5.20 -6.92
C GLU A 123 -14.12 -3.78 -6.36
N LEU A 124 -13.48 -3.57 -5.22
CA LEU A 124 -13.31 -2.24 -4.64
C LEU A 124 -12.44 -1.34 -5.53
N ILE A 125 -11.34 -1.86 -6.08
CA ILE A 125 -10.49 -1.15 -7.05
C ILE A 125 -11.29 -0.80 -8.30
N ASN A 126 -12.12 -1.71 -8.82
CA ASN A 126 -12.97 -1.46 -9.97
C ASN A 126 -14.05 -0.40 -9.72
N LYS A 127 -14.50 -0.18 -8.49
CA LYS A 127 -15.44 0.88 -8.11
C LYS A 127 -14.75 2.24 -7.91
N SER A 128 -13.44 2.27 -7.84
CA SER A 128 -12.67 3.50 -7.60
C SER A 128 -12.57 4.38 -8.85
N PRO A 129 -12.14 5.65 -8.72
CA PRO A 129 -11.91 6.53 -9.87
C PRO A 129 -10.68 6.17 -10.72
N ILE A 130 -9.88 5.16 -10.35
CA ILE A 130 -8.69 4.75 -11.10
C ILE A 130 -9.07 4.37 -12.53
N SER A 131 -8.30 4.86 -13.51
CA SER A 131 -8.40 4.48 -14.93
C SER A 131 -7.14 3.78 -15.43
N THR A 132 -5.99 4.10 -14.84
CA THR A 132 -4.69 3.49 -15.18
C THR A 132 -4.04 2.95 -13.92
N ILE A 133 -3.59 1.70 -13.96
CA ILE A 133 -2.94 1.04 -12.83
C ILE A 133 -1.62 0.40 -13.26
N TYR A 134 -0.55 0.74 -12.52
CA TYR A 134 0.75 0.12 -12.66
C TYR A 134 0.83 -1.07 -11.71
N LEU A 135 1.03 -2.27 -12.22
CA LEU A 135 1.23 -3.45 -11.39
C LEU A 135 2.71 -3.58 -11.06
N MET A 136 3.04 -3.47 -9.78
CA MET A 136 4.42 -3.52 -9.28
C MET A 136 4.48 -4.45 -8.06
N PHE A 137 4.25 -5.74 -8.33
CA PHE A 137 4.33 -6.81 -7.34
C PHE A 137 5.76 -7.29 -7.15
N ASP A 138 6.00 -8.08 -6.10
CA ASP A 138 7.31 -8.67 -5.82
C ASP A 138 7.79 -9.53 -7.00
N ASN A 139 9.08 -9.48 -7.28
CA ASN A 139 9.69 -10.22 -8.39
C ASN A 139 9.94 -11.69 -8.02
N ASP A 140 8.88 -12.39 -7.67
CA ASP A 140 8.89 -13.82 -7.35
C ASP A 140 7.68 -14.55 -7.93
N ASN A 141 7.52 -15.84 -7.62
CA ASN A 141 6.41 -16.65 -8.14
C ASN A 141 5.05 -16.18 -7.62
N ALA A 142 4.99 -15.70 -6.37
CA ALA A 142 3.74 -15.17 -5.80
C ALA A 142 3.34 -13.88 -6.50
N GLY A 143 4.26 -12.93 -6.68
CA GLY A 143 4.02 -11.68 -7.38
C GLY A 143 3.56 -11.90 -8.84
N ARG A 144 4.13 -12.88 -9.55
CA ARG A 144 3.66 -13.26 -10.90
C ARG A 144 2.21 -13.76 -10.88
N SER A 145 1.86 -14.61 -9.92
CA SER A 145 0.47 -15.08 -9.76
C SER A 145 -0.49 -13.95 -9.41
N PHE A 146 -0.06 -12.97 -8.61
CA PHE A 146 -0.88 -11.80 -8.26
C PHE A 146 -1.08 -10.88 -9.46
N ASN A 147 -0.05 -10.73 -10.28
CA ASN A 147 -0.13 -9.99 -11.54
C ASN A 147 -1.17 -10.60 -12.49
N GLU A 148 -1.13 -11.92 -12.72
CA GLU A 148 -2.12 -12.65 -13.55
C GLU A 148 -3.55 -12.46 -13.02
N LYS A 149 -3.74 -12.54 -11.69
CA LYS A 149 -5.04 -12.27 -11.07
C LYS A 149 -5.50 -10.83 -11.32
N ALA A 150 -4.61 -9.85 -11.16
CA ALA A 150 -4.94 -8.45 -11.39
C ALA A 150 -5.39 -8.23 -12.84
N HIS A 151 -4.67 -8.77 -13.82
CA HIS A 151 -5.10 -8.74 -15.23
C HIS A 151 -6.48 -9.35 -15.42
N LYS A 152 -6.74 -10.53 -14.87
CA LYS A 152 -8.03 -11.21 -14.99
C LYS A 152 -9.21 -10.39 -14.50
N TYR A 153 -9.06 -9.65 -13.39
CA TYR A 153 -10.15 -8.96 -12.73
C TYR A 153 -10.23 -7.46 -13.05
N LEU A 154 -9.14 -6.83 -13.49
CA LEU A 154 -9.07 -5.38 -13.68
C LEU A 154 -9.05 -4.95 -15.15
N SER A 155 -8.55 -5.78 -16.09
CA SER A 155 -8.33 -5.41 -17.49
C SER A 155 -9.58 -5.02 -18.27
N LYS A 156 -10.77 -5.42 -17.81
CA LYS A 156 -12.04 -5.03 -18.46
C LYS A 156 -12.37 -3.55 -18.26
N ARG A 157 -11.80 -2.91 -17.25
CA ARG A 157 -12.12 -1.52 -16.88
C ARG A 157 -10.88 -0.62 -16.82
N LEU A 158 -9.75 -1.16 -16.41
CA LEU A 158 -8.53 -0.39 -16.19
C LEU A 158 -7.52 -0.62 -17.31
N PHE A 159 -6.82 0.45 -17.67
CA PHE A 159 -5.59 0.33 -18.44
C PHE A 159 -4.48 -0.15 -17.50
N ILE A 160 -3.91 -1.31 -17.78
CA ILE A 160 -2.91 -1.97 -16.93
C ILE A 160 -1.53 -1.81 -17.56
N ILE A 161 -0.57 -1.41 -16.76
CA ILE A 161 0.85 -1.30 -17.13
C ILE A 161 1.66 -2.18 -16.17
N ASP A 162 2.32 -3.20 -16.70
CA ASP A 162 3.20 -4.06 -15.90
C ASP A 162 4.55 -3.39 -15.68
N VAL A 163 4.99 -3.28 -14.43
CA VAL A 163 6.30 -2.73 -14.07
C VAL A 163 7.23 -3.88 -13.66
N ASN A 164 8.18 -4.16 -14.51
CA ASN A 164 9.14 -5.24 -14.28
C ASN A 164 10.41 -4.71 -13.60
N ILE A 165 10.58 -5.01 -12.30
CA ILE A 165 11.71 -4.53 -11.48
C ILE A 165 12.92 -5.48 -11.59
N ILE A 166 13.51 -5.55 -12.78
CA ILE A 166 14.61 -6.47 -13.09
C ILE A 166 15.78 -6.27 -12.12
N GLY A 167 16.26 -7.39 -11.53
CA GLY A 167 17.41 -7.38 -10.62
C GLY A 167 17.10 -6.90 -9.20
N LYS A 168 15.85 -6.62 -8.88
CA LYS A 168 15.36 -6.23 -7.55
C LYS A 168 14.23 -7.15 -7.14
N LYS A 169 14.05 -7.32 -5.83
CA LYS A 169 13.00 -8.17 -5.30
C LYS A 169 11.66 -7.43 -5.21
N ASP A 170 11.67 -6.25 -4.61
CA ASP A 170 10.50 -5.46 -4.29
C ASP A 170 10.82 -3.96 -4.34
N ILE A 171 9.81 -3.10 -4.16
CA ILE A 171 9.97 -1.64 -4.12
C ILE A 171 10.89 -1.21 -2.96
N GLY A 172 10.92 -1.97 -1.85
CA GLY A 172 11.76 -1.68 -0.69
C GLY A 172 13.26 -1.66 -1.00
N GLU A 173 13.69 -2.36 -2.07
CA GLU A 173 15.08 -2.35 -2.53
C GLU A 173 15.44 -1.16 -3.43
N LEU A 174 14.44 -0.41 -3.91
CA LEU A 174 14.67 0.68 -4.86
C LEU A 174 15.05 1.99 -4.17
N SER A 175 15.94 2.76 -4.81
CA SER A 175 16.07 4.18 -4.56
C SER A 175 14.96 4.95 -5.28
N TYR A 176 14.84 6.27 -4.98
CA TYR A 176 13.93 7.16 -5.70
C TYR A 176 14.16 7.13 -7.22
N ASP A 177 15.43 7.26 -7.66
CA ASP A 177 15.77 7.30 -9.08
C ASP A 177 15.50 5.95 -9.77
N GLU A 178 15.81 4.82 -9.11
CA GLU A 178 15.49 3.49 -9.63
C GLU A 178 14.00 3.27 -9.78
N PHE A 179 13.20 3.70 -8.79
CA PHE A 179 11.74 3.59 -8.83
C PHE A 179 11.17 4.32 -10.06
N TRP A 180 11.52 5.58 -10.25
CA TRP A 180 11.03 6.37 -11.38
C TRP A 180 11.57 5.87 -12.72
N LYS A 181 12.79 5.36 -12.76
CA LYS A 181 13.33 4.71 -13.96
C LYS A 181 12.45 3.54 -14.40
N PHE A 182 12.07 2.64 -13.48
CA PHE A 182 11.20 1.49 -13.81
C PHE A 182 9.79 1.94 -14.25
N ILE A 183 9.20 2.92 -13.58
CA ILE A 183 7.90 3.49 -13.95
C ILE A 183 7.96 4.09 -15.37
N ASN A 184 8.99 4.85 -15.68
CA ASN A 184 9.14 5.50 -17.00
C ASN A 184 9.37 4.46 -18.11
N ILE A 185 10.23 3.46 -17.90
CA ILE A 185 10.44 2.37 -18.86
C ILE A 185 9.12 1.65 -19.14
N ALA A 186 8.35 1.31 -18.12
CA ALA A 186 7.06 0.64 -18.27
C ALA A 186 6.08 1.49 -19.09
N LYS A 187 6.07 2.82 -18.87
CA LYS A 187 5.22 3.76 -19.61
C LYS A 187 5.59 3.88 -21.09
N GLU A 188 6.87 3.80 -21.43
CA GLU A 188 7.37 3.90 -22.81
C GLU A 188 7.16 2.64 -23.64
N THR A 189 6.90 1.50 -22.98
CA THR A 189 6.70 0.19 -23.64
C THR A 189 5.27 0.02 -24.17
N PHE A 190 4.38 0.98 -23.93
CA PHE A 190 3.01 1.08 -24.40
C PHE A 190 2.82 2.31 -25.32
#